data_368805176e76a0d03ebb7159739b7473
#
_entry.id   368805176e76a0d03ebb7159739b7473
#
_cell.length_a   1.000
_cell.length_b   1.000
_cell.length_c   1.000
_cell.angle_alpha   90.00
_cell.angle_beta   90.00
_cell.angle_gamma   90.00
#
_symmetry.space_group_name_H-M   'P 1'
#
loop_
_entity.id
_entity.type
_entity.pdbx_description
1 polymer ?
#
loop_
_entity_poly.entity_id
_entity_poly.type
_entity_poly.pdbx_seq_one_letter_code
_entity_poly.pdbx_strand_id
1 'polypeptide(L)'
;MSPPELNTTVPHSARIYDFLLGGKDNFEADRAAAAAIVEASPSLPVSMRANRQYMTRVARHLAAEHGIRQFLDIGTGLPTSPNLHEVVQRVAPEARVVYVDNDPLVLVHARALLTTAPEGETAYLDADLRDVPSILGADELKATIDLSEPVAVSLIAILQFILDEDEAHRIIDQILEPLAPGSALAISTVTAQNAHAVAGAVAYRSRGIQTKARTEAEVTALLRGLELIDPGVTLVHRWRPDPDRPLEDDAVIHMRGGVAFKR
;
A
#
# COMPACT_ATOMS: atom_id res chain seq x y z
N MET A 1 13.94 -4.87 25.61
CA MET A 1 12.65 -4.25 25.28
C MET A 1 11.56 -5.28 25.57
N SER A 2 10.50 -4.92 26.31
CA SER A 2 9.33 -5.79 26.45
C SER A 2 8.68 -5.99 25.07
N PRO A 3 8.13 -7.18 24.76
CA PRO A 3 7.40 -7.37 23.51
C PRO A 3 6.24 -6.37 23.44
N PRO A 4 5.92 -5.84 22.25
CA PRO A 4 4.80 -4.92 22.09
C PRO A 4 3.50 -5.60 22.56
N GLU A 5 2.65 -4.85 23.24
CA GLU A 5 1.37 -5.33 23.71
C GLU A 5 0.40 -5.41 22.53
N LEU A 6 0.15 -6.62 22.03
CA LEU A 6 -0.72 -6.87 20.89
C LEU A 6 -2.19 -6.82 21.33
N ASN A 7 -2.94 -5.81 20.91
CA ASN A 7 -4.38 -5.78 21.13
C ASN A 7 -5.09 -6.68 20.11
N THR A 8 -5.37 -7.92 20.50
CA THR A 8 -6.02 -8.94 19.65
C THR A 8 -7.56 -8.90 19.71
N THR A 9 -8.13 -8.05 20.57
CA THR A 9 -9.58 -7.93 20.79
C THR A 9 -10.23 -6.83 19.96
N VAL A 10 -9.43 -5.93 19.38
CA VAL A 10 -9.88 -4.86 18.50
C VAL A 10 -9.43 -5.16 17.07
N PRO A 11 -10.34 -5.11 16.07
CA PRO A 11 -9.96 -5.39 14.69
C PRO A 11 -9.01 -4.30 14.15
N HIS A 12 -8.03 -4.73 13.37
CA HIS A 12 -7.07 -3.85 12.70
C HIS A 12 -7.13 -4.00 11.19
N SER A 13 -6.95 -2.89 10.44
CA SER A 13 -7.08 -2.89 8.98
C SER A 13 -6.08 -3.82 8.28
N ALA A 14 -4.83 -3.88 8.74
CA ALA A 14 -3.80 -4.77 8.18
C ALA A 14 -4.17 -6.25 8.35
N ARG A 15 -4.71 -6.63 9.51
CA ARG A 15 -5.12 -8.00 9.82
C ARG A 15 -6.42 -8.42 9.11
N ILE A 16 -7.36 -7.48 8.91
CA ILE A 16 -8.53 -7.68 8.05
C ILE A 16 -8.10 -7.92 6.60
N TYR A 17 -7.14 -7.11 6.10
CA TYR A 17 -6.60 -7.27 4.76
C TYR A 17 -5.92 -8.62 4.56
N ASP A 18 -5.12 -9.07 5.54
CA ASP A 18 -4.53 -10.41 5.57
C ASP A 18 -5.59 -11.51 5.44
N PHE A 19 -6.65 -11.45 6.25
CA PHE A 19 -7.75 -12.42 6.18
C PHE A 19 -8.44 -12.42 4.81
N LEU A 20 -8.68 -11.24 4.21
CA LEU A 20 -9.32 -11.11 2.89
C LEU A 20 -8.46 -11.70 1.76
N LEU A 21 -7.15 -11.74 1.94
CA LEU A 21 -6.20 -12.40 1.03
C LEU A 21 -6.06 -13.91 1.30
N GLY A 22 -6.68 -14.44 2.36
CA GLY A 22 -6.56 -15.84 2.78
C GLY A 22 -5.36 -16.12 3.67
N GLY A 23 -4.77 -15.09 4.27
CA GLY A 23 -3.70 -15.19 5.25
C GLY A 23 -4.16 -15.78 6.60
N LYS A 24 -3.22 -16.01 7.49
CA LYS A 24 -3.43 -16.69 8.79
C LYS A 24 -3.04 -15.80 9.98
N ASP A 25 -2.46 -14.64 9.74
CA ASP A 25 -1.91 -13.76 10.76
C ASP A 25 -2.94 -12.72 11.22
N ASN A 26 -4.14 -13.23 11.57
CA ASN A 26 -5.31 -12.46 12.00
C ASN A 26 -6.01 -13.13 13.18
N PHE A 27 -6.68 -12.33 13.99
CA PHE A 27 -7.37 -12.80 15.21
C PHE A 27 -8.88 -12.91 15.00
N GLU A 28 -9.58 -13.41 16.00
CA GLU A 28 -11.05 -13.60 15.94
C GLU A 28 -11.78 -12.27 15.67
N ALA A 29 -11.36 -11.18 16.32
CA ALA A 29 -11.95 -9.85 16.12
C ALA A 29 -11.81 -9.37 14.66
N ASP A 30 -10.65 -9.63 14.02
CA ASP A 30 -10.38 -9.28 12.62
C ASP A 30 -11.26 -10.10 11.68
N ARG A 31 -11.37 -11.42 11.91
CA ARG A 31 -12.22 -12.32 11.11
C ARG A 31 -13.70 -11.98 11.22
N ALA A 32 -14.18 -11.67 12.43
CA ALA A 32 -15.56 -11.26 12.64
C ALA A 32 -15.87 -9.92 11.93
N ALA A 33 -14.94 -8.97 12.00
CA ALA A 33 -15.07 -7.71 11.26
C ALA A 33 -15.05 -7.95 9.75
N ALA A 34 -14.10 -8.73 9.25
CA ALA A 34 -13.98 -9.06 7.83
C ALA A 34 -15.25 -9.75 7.29
N ALA A 35 -15.82 -10.72 8.03
CA ALA A 35 -17.04 -11.40 7.62
C ALA A 35 -18.21 -10.43 7.44
N ALA A 36 -18.41 -9.49 8.37
CA ALA A 36 -19.46 -8.49 8.26
C ALA A 36 -19.23 -7.50 7.12
N ILE A 37 -17.96 -7.18 6.81
CA ILE A 37 -17.62 -6.31 5.68
C ILE A 37 -17.88 -7.05 4.36
N VAL A 38 -17.53 -8.33 4.27
CA VAL A 38 -17.79 -9.17 3.08
C VAL A 38 -19.29 -9.37 2.86
N GLU A 39 -20.11 -9.50 3.91
CA GLU A 39 -21.56 -9.54 3.77
C GLU A 39 -22.11 -8.27 3.09
N ALA A 40 -21.60 -7.10 3.45
CA ALA A 40 -21.97 -5.84 2.82
C ALA A 40 -21.34 -5.64 1.43
N SER A 41 -20.24 -6.30 1.14
CA SER A 41 -19.41 -6.13 -0.06
C SER A 41 -18.80 -7.47 -0.51
N PRO A 42 -19.60 -8.38 -1.12
CA PRO A 42 -19.18 -9.77 -1.39
C PRO A 42 -17.98 -9.91 -2.34
N SER A 43 -17.76 -8.95 -3.23
CA SER A 43 -16.62 -8.93 -4.14
C SER A 43 -15.32 -8.36 -3.54
N LEU A 44 -15.35 -7.90 -2.28
CA LEU A 44 -14.18 -7.30 -1.65
C LEU A 44 -12.92 -8.19 -1.69
N PRO A 45 -12.98 -9.52 -1.42
CA PRO A 45 -11.79 -10.38 -1.52
C PRO A 45 -11.18 -10.42 -2.93
N VAL A 46 -12.02 -10.36 -3.98
CA VAL A 46 -11.54 -10.29 -5.38
C VAL A 46 -10.80 -8.98 -5.60
N SER A 47 -11.40 -7.87 -5.17
CA SER A 47 -10.79 -6.54 -5.28
C SER A 47 -9.47 -6.42 -4.52
N MET A 48 -9.36 -7.02 -3.33
CA MET A 48 -8.11 -7.00 -2.55
C MET A 48 -7.00 -7.79 -3.25
N ARG A 49 -7.31 -8.94 -3.85
CA ARG A 49 -6.34 -9.68 -4.69
C ARG A 49 -5.92 -8.87 -5.93
N ALA A 50 -6.86 -8.20 -6.59
CA ALA A 50 -6.55 -7.33 -7.72
C ALA A 50 -5.65 -6.15 -7.32
N ASN A 51 -5.88 -5.58 -6.13
CA ASN A 51 -5.03 -4.53 -5.57
C ASN A 51 -3.61 -5.04 -5.25
N ARG A 52 -3.48 -6.24 -4.70
CA ARG A 52 -2.16 -6.86 -4.47
C ARG A 52 -1.41 -7.11 -5.78
N GLN A 53 -2.11 -7.58 -6.83
CA GLN A 53 -1.53 -7.75 -8.16
C GLN A 53 -1.12 -6.39 -8.78
N TYR A 54 -1.89 -5.33 -8.54
CA TYR A 54 -1.54 -3.97 -8.95
C TYR A 54 -0.18 -3.55 -8.34
N MET A 55 -0.01 -3.69 -7.02
CA MET A 55 1.27 -3.42 -6.36
C MET A 55 2.43 -4.18 -7.02
N THR A 56 2.25 -5.46 -7.29
CA THR A 56 3.26 -6.31 -7.95
C THR A 56 3.61 -5.78 -9.35
N ARG A 57 2.63 -5.39 -10.16
CA ARG A 57 2.88 -4.84 -11.50
C ARG A 57 3.57 -3.50 -11.45
N VAL A 58 3.13 -2.60 -10.56
CA VAL A 58 3.77 -1.29 -10.35
C VAL A 58 5.22 -1.45 -9.93
N ALA A 59 5.50 -2.26 -8.91
CA ALA A 59 6.85 -2.48 -8.42
C ALA A 59 7.78 -3.03 -9.51
N ARG A 60 7.32 -4.05 -10.25
CA ARG A 60 8.06 -4.63 -11.38
C ARG A 60 8.32 -3.59 -12.47
N HIS A 61 7.31 -2.81 -12.83
CA HIS A 61 7.42 -1.78 -13.87
C HIS A 61 8.44 -0.71 -13.49
N LEU A 62 8.38 -0.19 -12.27
CA LEU A 62 9.31 0.83 -11.79
C LEU A 62 10.75 0.31 -11.72
N ALA A 63 10.95 -0.94 -11.31
CA ALA A 63 12.28 -1.55 -11.27
C ALA A 63 12.83 -1.87 -12.67
N ALA A 64 12.00 -2.43 -13.57
CA ALA A 64 12.44 -2.92 -14.87
C ALA A 64 12.55 -1.82 -15.93
N GLU A 65 11.53 -0.95 -16.01
CA GLU A 65 11.42 0.03 -17.10
C GLU A 65 12.01 1.41 -16.74
N HIS A 66 12.00 1.74 -15.43
CA HIS A 66 12.48 3.03 -14.96
C HIS A 66 13.77 2.95 -14.15
N GLY A 67 14.31 1.76 -13.93
CA GLY A 67 15.58 1.57 -13.25
C GLY A 67 15.59 1.96 -11.78
N ILE A 68 14.43 2.10 -11.12
CA ILE A 68 14.37 2.43 -9.70
C ILE A 68 14.90 1.25 -8.88
N ARG A 69 15.75 1.56 -7.89
CA ARG A 69 16.42 0.60 -7.02
C ARG A 69 16.09 0.79 -5.54
N GLN A 70 15.34 1.83 -5.22
CA GLN A 70 14.98 2.17 -3.84
C GLN A 70 13.47 2.30 -3.72
N PHE A 71 12.89 1.64 -2.72
CA PHE A 71 11.44 1.55 -2.51
C PHE A 71 11.09 1.85 -1.06
N LEU A 72 10.13 2.75 -0.86
CA LEU A 72 9.57 3.09 0.45
C LEU A 72 8.09 2.69 0.44
N ASP A 73 7.74 1.62 1.15
CA ASP A 73 6.38 1.07 1.21
C ASP A 73 5.71 1.43 2.54
N ILE A 74 4.78 2.37 2.50
CA ILE A 74 4.12 2.90 3.71
C ILE A 74 2.70 2.35 3.82
N GLY A 75 2.38 1.78 4.99
CA GLY A 75 1.18 0.99 5.21
C GLY A 75 1.31 -0.39 4.57
N THR A 76 2.44 -1.02 4.79
CA THR A 76 2.79 -2.28 4.11
C THR A 76 1.87 -3.45 4.46
N GLY A 77 1.27 -3.45 5.66
CA GLY A 77 0.47 -4.54 6.18
C GLY A 77 1.27 -5.80 6.47
N LEU A 78 0.57 -6.89 6.79
CA LEU A 78 1.20 -8.18 7.07
C LEU A 78 1.86 -8.78 5.83
N PRO A 79 3.04 -9.41 5.98
CA PRO A 79 3.75 -10.00 4.86
C PRO A 79 2.90 -11.02 4.11
N THR A 80 2.76 -10.83 2.81
CA THR A 80 2.02 -11.71 1.91
C THR A 80 2.83 -11.92 0.65
N SER A 81 3.27 -13.15 0.39
CA SER A 81 4.11 -13.45 -0.79
C SER A 81 3.29 -13.38 -2.10
N PRO A 82 3.86 -12.76 -3.16
CA PRO A 82 5.13 -12.08 -3.16
C PRO A 82 5.09 -10.74 -2.43
N ASN A 83 6.07 -10.49 -1.54
CA ASN A 83 6.29 -9.19 -0.93
C ASN A 83 6.94 -8.22 -1.94
N LEU A 84 6.91 -6.92 -1.67
CA LEU A 84 7.43 -5.92 -2.59
C LEU A 84 8.92 -6.17 -2.90
N HIS A 85 9.76 -6.43 -1.87
CA HIS A 85 11.18 -6.73 -2.10
C HIS A 85 11.40 -7.99 -2.94
N GLU A 86 10.60 -9.06 -2.76
CA GLU A 86 10.68 -10.27 -3.58
C GLU A 86 10.40 -9.96 -5.05
N VAL A 87 9.50 -9.01 -5.33
CA VAL A 87 9.17 -8.60 -6.70
C VAL A 87 10.30 -7.80 -7.32
N VAL A 88 10.82 -6.79 -6.61
CA VAL A 88 11.82 -5.88 -7.17
C VAL A 88 13.21 -6.53 -7.23
N GLN A 89 13.57 -7.37 -6.26
CA GLN A 89 14.85 -8.07 -6.23
C GLN A 89 14.95 -9.23 -7.23
N ARG A 90 13.82 -9.71 -7.78
CA ARG A 90 13.85 -10.58 -8.96
C ARG A 90 14.24 -9.84 -10.24
N VAL A 91 14.03 -8.54 -10.29
CA VAL A 91 14.41 -7.67 -11.42
C VAL A 91 15.80 -7.09 -11.21
N ALA A 92 16.08 -6.64 -10.02
CA ALA A 92 17.30 -5.97 -9.59
C ALA A 92 17.68 -6.49 -8.21
N PRO A 93 18.54 -7.51 -8.09
CA PRO A 93 18.88 -8.13 -6.80
C PRO A 93 19.37 -7.14 -5.74
N GLU A 94 20.02 -6.06 -6.17
CA GLU A 94 20.55 -4.97 -5.34
C GLU A 94 19.48 -4.00 -4.80
N ALA A 95 18.21 -4.16 -5.19
CA ALA A 95 17.15 -3.24 -4.78
C ALA A 95 16.96 -3.21 -3.26
N ARG A 96 16.74 -2.00 -2.73
CA ARG A 96 16.56 -1.71 -1.32
C ARG A 96 15.12 -1.35 -1.03
N VAL A 97 14.57 -1.86 0.07
CA VAL A 97 13.16 -1.65 0.42
C VAL A 97 13.04 -1.30 1.89
N VAL A 98 12.41 -0.18 2.19
CA VAL A 98 12.00 0.17 3.55
C VAL A 98 10.49 0.01 3.66
N TYR A 99 10.06 -0.77 4.63
CA TYR A 99 8.68 -1.02 4.98
C TYR A 99 8.28 -0.21 6.20
N VAL A 100 7.12 0.42 6.16
CA VAL A 100 6.58 1.23 7.27
C VAL A 100 5.17 0.79 7.59
N ASP A 101 4.88 0.48 8.84
CA ASP A 101 3.52 0.20 9.32
C ASP A 101 3.41 0.59 10.80
N ASN A 102 2.20 0.88 11.27
CA ASN A 102 1.93 1.22 12.67
C ASN A 102 1.32 0.07 13.47
N ASP A 103 1.08 -1.12 12.87
CA ASP A 103 0.69 -2.32 13.62
C ASP A 103 1.96 -3.05 14.11
N PRO A 104 2.18 -3.15 15.43
CA PRO A 104 3.34 -3.87 15.97
C PRO A 104 3.46 -5.32 15.51
N LEU A 105 2.33 -5.96 15.17
CA LEU A 105 2.31 -7.31 14.63
C LEU A 105 3.00 -7.41 13.28
N VAL A 106 2.81 -6.40 12.42
CA VAL A 106 3.47 -6.32 11.11
C VAL A 106 4.98 -6.40 11.26
N LEU A 107 5.55 -5.63 12.19
CA LEU A 107 7.00 -5.62 12.44
C LEU A 107 7.54 -6.94 12.96
N VAL A 108 6.80 -7.60 13.85
CA VAL A 108 7.20 -8.91 14.40
C VAL A 108 7.26 -9.94 13.28
N HIS A 109 6.23 -10.00 12.44
CA HIS A 109 6.17 -10.93 11.30
C HIS A 109 7.21 -10.59 10.23
N ALA A 110 7.36 -9.31 9.91
CA ALA A 110 8.34 -8.87 8.92
C ALA A 110 9.77 -9.28 9.30
N ARG A 111 10.19 -9.02 10.53
CA ARG A 111 11.53 -9.41 11.03
C ARG A 111 11.75 -10.93 11.06
N ALA A 112 10.69 -11.71 11.27
CA ALA A 112 10.79 -13.18 11.39
C ALA A 112 10.73 -13.90 10.04
N LEU A 113 10.02 -13.35 9.05
CA LEU A 113 9.63 -14.07 7.84
C LEU A 113 10.30 -13.57 6.56
N LEU A 114 10.78 -12.32 6.54
CA LEU A 114 11.30 -11.76 5.30
C LEU A 114 12.81 -11.98 5.17
N THR A 115 13.17 -12.65 4.10
CA THR A 115 14.56 -12.83 3.67
C THR A 115 14.78 -12.00 2.42
N THR A 116 15.81 -11.15 2.44
CA THR A 116 16.24 -10.35 1.29
C THR A 116 17.24 -11.12 0.42
N ALA A 117 17.40 -10.74 -0.85
CA ALA A 117 18.50 -11.21 -1.68
C ALA A 117 19.85 -10.81 -1.05
N PRO A 118 20.93 -11.59 -1.26
CA PRO A 118 22.23 -11.27 -0.65
C PRO A 118 22.76 -9.88 -1.00
N GLU A 119 22.45 -9.38 -2.19
CA GLU A 119 22.87 -8.09 -2.72
C GLU A 119 21.89 -6.95 -2.33
N GLY A 120 20.67 -7.31 -1.92
CA GLY A 120 19.60 -6.37 -1.57
C GLY A 120 19.55 -6.05 -0.09
N GLU A 121 18.72 -5.10 0.27
CA GLU A 121 18.53 -4.69 1.65
C GLU A 121 17.05 -4.47 1.96
N THR A 122 16.62 -4.84 3.16
CA THR A 122 15.28 -4.53 3.68
C THR A 122 15.36 -3.98 5.08
N ALA A 123 14.60 -2.92 5.36
CA ALA A 123 14.44 -2.35 6.70
C ALA A 123 12.97 -2.19 7.05
N TYR A 124 12.67 -2.07 8.34
CA TYR A 124 11.30 -1.99 8.87
C TYR A 124 11.21 -0.89 9.90
N LEU A 125 10.21 -0.02 9.75
CA LEU A 125 9.91 1.08 10.64
C LEU A 125 8.53 0.91 11.28
N ASP A 126 8.47 1.12 12.60
CA ASP A 126 7.24 1.33 13.35
C ASP A 126 6.91 2.82 13.31
N ALA A 127 6.00 3.21 12.43
CA ALA A 127 5.59 4.61 12.30
C ALA A 127 4.21 4.75 11.67
N ASP A 128 3.49 5.82 12.05
CA ASP A 128 2.24 6.21 11.43
C ASP A 128 2.50 7.10 10.21
N LEU A 129 1.77 6.85 9.11
CA LEU A 129 1.81 7.66 7.89
C LEU A 129 1.59 9.17 8.16
N ARG A 130 0.86 9.51 9.23
CA ARG A 130 0.61 10.89 9.62
C ARG A 130 1.83 11.60 10.20
N ASP A 131 2.81 10.84 10.69
CA ASP A 131 4.08 11.34 11.23
C ASP A 131 5.21 11.17 10.22
N VAL A 132 5.08 11.85 9.07
CA VAL A 132 6.10 11.83 8.00
C VAL A 132 7.49 12.23 8.50
N PRO A 133 7.65 13.24 9.38
CA PRO A 133 8.97 13.56 9.95
C PRO A 133 9.64 12.40 10.66
N SER A 134 8.91 11.60 11.43
CA SER A 134 9.46 10.41 12.09
C SER A 134 9.88 9.34 11.08
N ILE A 135 9.11 9.14 10.00
CA ILE A 135 9.48 8.20 8.92
C ILE A 135 10.78 8.65 8.25
N LEU A 136 10.84 9.89 7.78
CA LEU A 136 12.00 10.43 7.06
C LEU A 136 13.23 10.64 7.95
N GLY A 137 12.99 10.83 9.26
CA GLY A 137 14.03 11.00 10.28
C GLY A 137 14.67 9.71 10.77
N ALA A 138 14.05 8.55 10.50
CA ALA A 138 14.45 7.26 11.05
C ALA A 138 15.84 6.82 10.58
N ASP A 139 16.63 6.26 11.49
CA ASP A 139 17.99 5.80 11.21
C ASP A 139 17.98 4.62 10.22
N GLU A 140 16.99 3.72 10.31
CA GLU A 140 16.81 2.59 9.42
C GLU A 140 16.54 3.05 7.98
N LEU A 141 15.73 4.10 7.80
CA LEU A 141 15.48 4.65 6.47
C LEU A 141 16.76 5.25 5.90
N LYS A 142 17.47 6.08 6.67
CA LYS A 142 18.71 6.74 6.24
C LYS A 142 19.84 5.78 5.96
N ALA A 143 19.87 4.64 6.66
CA ALA A 143 20.88 3.59 6.41
C ALA A 143 20.60 2.83 5.10
N THR A 144 19.31 2.67 4.73
CA THR A 144 18.90 1.82 3.61
C THR A 144 18.65 2.62 2.32
N ILE A 145 18.10 3.84 2.41
CA ILE A 145 17.69 4.68 1.28
C ILE A 145 18.51 5.97 1.21
N ASP A 146 19.06 6.27 0.04
CA ASP A 146 19.65 7.54 -0.31
C ASP A 146 18.61 8.42 -1.02
N LEU A 147 18.10 9.44 -0.34
CA LEU A 147 17.07 10.35 -0.87
C LEU A 147 17.58 11.26 -2.01
N SER A 148 18.90 11.31 -2.25
CA SER A 148 19.49 12.02 -3.40
C SER A 148 19.35 11.26 -4.72
N GLU A 149 18.98 9.98 -4.65
CA GLU A 149 18.68 9.10 -5.78
C GLU A 149 17.18 8.82 -5.89
N PRO A 150 16.67 8.44 -7.07
CA PRO A 150 15.23 8.17 -7.23
C PRO A 150 14.69 7.08 -6.31
N VAL A 151 13.57 7.36 -5.66
CA VAL A 151 12.85 6.45 -4.76
C VAL A 151 11.43 6.23 -5.28
N ALA A 152 10.96 4.99 -5.31
CA ALA A 152 9.54 4.69 -5.49
C ALA A 152 8.84 4.62 -4.14
N VAL A 153 7.90 5.52 -3.91
CA VAL A 153 7.03 5.50 -2.74
C VAL A 153 5.74 4.78 -3.10
N SER A 154 5.32 3.79 -2.30
CA SER A 154 4.03 3.14 -2.44
C SER A 154 3.11 3.45 -1.25
N LEU A 155 1.92 3.97 -1.55
CA LEU A 155 0.81 4.21 -0.64
C LEU A 155 -0.38 3.35 -1.10
N ILE A 156 -0.22 2.03 -1.01
CA ILE A 156 -1.18 1.06 -1.56
C ILE A 156 -2.22 0.68 -0.50
N ALA A 157 -3.49 1.02 -0.74
CA ALA A 157 -4.61 0.75 0.15
C ALA A 157 -4.44 1.35 1.56
N ILE A 158 -3.80 2.52 1.68
CA ILE A 158 -3.60 3.21 2.97
C ILE A 158 -4.32 4.56 3.01
N LEU A 159 -4.38 5.30 1.89
CA LEU A 159 -4.93 6.66 1.84
C LEU A 159 -6.44 6.72 2.16
N GLN A 160 -7.18 5.61 2.07
CA GLN A 160 -8.57 5.56 2.53
C GLN A 160 -8.73 5.79 4.03
N PHE A 161 -7.68 5.63 4.84
CA PHE A 161 -7.69 5.89 6.28
C PHE A 161 -7.35 7.33 6.64
N ILE A 162 -6.98 8.15 5.66
CA ILE A 162 -6.82 9.60 5.78
C ILE A 162 -8.10 10.25 5.25
N LEU A 163 -8.94 10.77 6.15
CA LEU A 163 -10.29 11.22 5.81
C LEU A 163 -10.32 12.64 5.25
N ASP A 164 -9.43 13.49 5.73
CA ASP A 164 -9.28 14.87 5.31
C ASP A 164 -8.39 14.97 4.08
N GLU A 165 -8.86 15.68 3.04
CA GLU A 165 -8.11 15.80 1.77
C GLU A 165 -6.89 16.69 1.92
N ASP A 166 -6.98 17.76 2.72
CA ASP A 166 -5.83 18.63 2.96
C ASP A 166 -4.74 17.91 3.75
N GLU A 167 -5.14 17.03 4.71
CA GLU A 167 -4.21 16.14 5.40
C GLU A 167 -3.55 15.17 4.42
N ALA A 168 -4.33 14.52 3.54
CA ALA A 168 -3.79 13.57 2.56
C ALA A 168 -2.78 14.26 1.61
N HIS A 169 -3.11 15.43 1.12
CA HIS A 169 -2.19 16.22 0.28
C HIS A 169 -0.93 16.62 1.03
N ARG A 170 -1.06 17.12 2.27
CA ARG A 170 0.09 17.51 3.10
C ARG A 170 1.03 16.34 3.37
N ILE A 171 0.49 15.16 3.66
CA ILE A 171 1.28 13.93 3.85
C ILE A 171 2.07 13.61 2.58
N ILE A 172 1.42 13.60 1.41
CA ILE A 172 2.07 13.31 0.13
C ILE A 172 3.14 14.35 -0.19
N ASP A 173 2.83 15.64 -0.03
CA ASP A 173 3.77 16.73 -0.28
C ASP A 173 5.01 16.60 0.63
N GLN A 174 4.84 16.31 1.94
CA GLN A 174 5.93 16.10 2.88
C GLN A 174 6.81 14.90 2.54
N ILE A 175 6.21 13.80 2.07
CA ILE A 175 6.98 12.60 1.66
C ILE A 175 7.80 12.93 0.41
N LEU A 176 7.21 13.62 -0.55
CA LEU A 176 7.84 13.88 -1.84
C LEU A 176 8.89 14.99 -1.80
N GLU A 177 8.75 15.96 -0.89
CA GLU A 177 9.61 17.14 -0.84
C GLU A 177 11.11 16.79 -0.86
N PRO A 178 11.64 15.89 0.00
CA PRO A 178 13.07 15.59 0.05
C PRO A 178 13.56 14.63 -1.04
N LEU A 179 12.67 14.01 -1.82
CA LEU A 179 13.06 13.00 -2.81
C LEU A 179 13.68 13.64 -4.06
N ALA A 180 14.62 12.94 -4.67
CA ALA A 180 15.23 13.36 -5.94
C ALA A 180 14.20 13.41 -7.09
N PRO A 181 14.41 14.28 -8.11
CA PRO A 181 13.70 14.18 -9.38
C PRO A 181 13.83 12.78 -9.98
N GLY A 182 12.79 12.31 -10.65
CA GLY A 182 12.70 10.92 -11.13
C GLY A 182 12.17 9.92 -10.08
N SER A 183 11.94 10.35 -8.84
CA SER A 183 11.20 9.54 -7.85
C SER A 183 9.75 9.35 -8.27
N ALA A 184 9.16 8.21 -7.90
CA ALA A 184 7.80 7.85 -8.25
C ALA A 184 6.89 7.76 -7.02
N LEU A 185 5.63 8.13 -7.18
CA LEU A 185 4.56 7.86 -6.23
C LEU A 185 3.53 6.92 -6.86
N ALA A 186 3.30 5.78 -6.22
CA ALA A 186 2.25 4.83 -6.56
C ALA A 186 1.18 4.83 -5.48
N ILE A 187 -0.07 5.04 -5.86
CA ILE A 187 -1.19 5.04 -4.91
C ILE A 187 -2.27 4.07 -5.31
N SER A 188 -3.00 3.54 -4.33
CA SER A 188 -4.34 2.98 -4.54
C SER A 188 -5.24 3.28 -3.34
N THR A 189 -6.53 3.45 -3.60
CA THR A 189 -7.52 3.72 -2.57
C THR A 189 -8.91 3.24 -3.00
N VAL A 190 -9.85 3.16 -2.05
CA VAL A 190 -11.23 2.72 -2.29
C VAL A 190 -11.96 3.72 -3.18
N THR A 191 -12.62 3.22 -4.24
CA THR A 191 -13.39 4.06 -5.16
C THR A 191 -14.80 4.36 -4.63
N ALA A 192 -15.26 5.60 -4.78
CA ALA A 192 -16.63 6.02 -4.50
C ALA A 192 -17.62 5.69 -5.64
N GLN A 193 -17.14 5.23 -6.78
CA GLN A 193 -17.93 4.95 -7.98
C GLN A 193 -18.49 3.53 -8.05
N ASN A 194 -18.31 2.74 -6.99
CA ASN A 194 -18.82 1.38 -6.86
C ASN A 194 -19.67 1.27 -5.58
N ALA A 195 -20.95 0.89 -5.72
CA ALA A 195 -21.87 0.82 -4.58
C ALA A 195 -21.44 -0.20 -3.52
N HIS A 196 -20.84 -1.33 -3.91
CA HIS A 196 -20.31 -2.32 -2.98
C HIS A 196 -19.07 -1.79 -2.25
N ALA A 197 -18.21 -1.01 -2.92
CA ALA A 197 -17.07 -0.36 -2.28
C ALA A 197 -17.53 0.63 -1.21
N VAL A 198 -18.55 1.43 -1.51
CA VAL A 198 -19.16 2.38 -0.54
C VAL A 198 -19.78 1.64 0.64
N ALA A 199 -20.54 0.55 0.38
CA ALA A 199 -21.12 -0.29 1.43
C ALA A 199 -20.04 -0.93 2.31
N GLY A 200 -18.97 -1.44 1.73
CA GLY A 200 -17.79 -1.94 2.45
C GLY A 200 -17.17 -0.87 3.34
N ALA A 201 -16.98 0.35 2.84
CA ALA A 201 -16.45 1.46 3.63
C ALA A 201 -17.36 1.83 4.82
N VAL A 202 -18.69 1.76 4.65
CA VAL A 202 -19.66 1.93 5.76
C VAL A 202 -19.48 0.81 6.79
N ALA A 203 -19.33 -0.44 6.35
CA ALA A 203 -19.13 -1.58 7.23
C ALA A 203 -17.80 -1.49 8.02
N TYR A 204 -16.71 -1.00 7.41
CA TYR A 204 -15.47 -0.69 8.13
C TYR A 204 -15.70 0.33 9.26
N ARG A 205 -16.40 1.45 8.96
CA ARG A 205 -16.69 2.49 9.95
C ARG A 205 -17.54 1.99 11.12
N SER A 206 -18.51 1.09 10.86
CA SER A 206 -19.31 0.49 11.92
C SER A 206 -18.51 -0.44 12.86
N ARG A 207 -17.30 -0.82 12.46
CA ARG A 207 -16.33 -1.61 13.25
C ARG A 207 -15.22 -0.75 13.85
N GLY A 208 -15.38 0.58 13.85
CA GLY A 208 -14.44 1.52 14.45
C GLY A 208 -13.26 1.91 13.54
N ILE A 209 -13.16 1.36 12.31
CA ILE A 209 -12.09 1.70 11.37
C ILE A 209 -12.62 2.75 10.40
N GLN A 210 -12.18 3.99 10.61
CA GLN A 210 -12.60 5.11 9.78
C GLN A 210 -12.02 4.98 8.37
N THR A 211 -12.88 5.10 7.35
CA THR A 211 -12.48 4.98 5.94
C THR A 211 -13.26 5.97 5.07
N LYS A 212 -12.61 6.43 4.00
CA LYS A 212 -13.17 7.28 2.95
C LYS A 212 -12.99 6.62 1.60
N ALA A 213 -14.08 6.53 0.83
CA ALA A 213 -14.01 6.20 -0.58
C ALA A 213 -13.85 7.51 -1.38
N ARG A 214 -13.00 7.48 -2.42
CA ARG A 214 -12.68 8.63 -3.27
C ARG A 214 -13.20 8.46 -4.69
N THR A 215 -13.65 9.54 -5.29
CA THR A 215 -13.93 9.62 -6.73
C THR A 215 -12.63 9.56 -7.53
N GLU A 216 -12.72 9.30 -8.84
CA GLU A 216 -11.55 9.34 -9.73
C GLU A 216 -10.87 10.71 -9.72
N ALA A 217 -11.65 11.78 -9.70
CA ALA A 217 -11.11 13.14 -9.63
C ALA A 217 -10.33 13.40 -8.33
N GLU A 218 -10.85 12.94 -7.19
CA GLU A 218 -10.15 13.05 -5.89
C GLU A 218 -8.86 12.22 -5.90
N VAL A 219 -8.87 10.99 -6.46
CA VAL A 219 -7.64 10.18 -6.58
C VAL A 219 -6.62 10.84 -7.50
N THR A 220 -7.08 11.42 -8.62
CA THR A 220 -6.20 12.15 -9.54
C THR A 220 -5.60 13.39 -8.88
N ALA A 221 -6.39 14.09 -8.06
CA ALA A 221 -5.92 15.25 -7.31
C ALA A 221 -4.80 14.92 -6.31
N LEU A 222 -4.76 13.70 -5.75
CA LEU A 222 -3.67 13.24 -4.89
C LEU A 222 -2.31 13.16 -5.61
N LEU A 223 -2.31 13.07 -6.95
CA LEU A 223 -1.12 13.03 -7.81
C LEU A 223 -0.82 14.38 -8.46
N ARG A 224 -1.42 15.47 -7.95
CA ARG A 224 -1.21 16.83 -8.48
C ARG A 224 0.28 17.22 -8.45
N GLY A 225 0.71 17.95 -9.48
CA GLY A 225 2.10 18.42 -9.58
C GLY A 225 3.12 17.36 -10.00
N LEU A 226 2.68 16.12 -10.16
CA LEU A 226 3.49 15.00 -10.65
C LEU A 226 3.16 14.70 -12.12
N GLU A 227 4.08 14.03 -12.78
CA GLU A 227 3.89 13.53 -14.14
C GLU A 227 3.21 12.14 -14.10
N LEU A 228 1.89 12.14 -14.33
CA LEU A 228 1.10 10.91 -14.34
C LEU A 228 1.46 10.05 -15.57
N ILE A 229 1.75 8.77 -15.36
CA ILE A 229 2.09 7.85 -16.45
C ILE A 229 0.88 7.04 -16.94
N ASP A 230 0.93 6.58 -18.20
CA ASP A 230 -0.12 5.74 -18.77
C ASP A 230 -0.30 4.43 -17.98
N PRO A 231 -1.56 4.02 -17.76
CA PRO A 231 -2.80 4.54 -18.32
C PRO A 231 -3.47 5.64 -17.47
N GLY A 232 -2.75 6.31 -16.59
CA GLY A 232 -3.30 7.29 -15.67
C GLY A 232 -3.94 6.66 -14.44
N VAL A 233 -4.89 7.37 -13.82
CA VAL A 233 -5.69 6.87 -12.70
C VAL A 233 -6.80 5.98 -13.25
N THR A 234 -6.81 4.71 -12.85
CA THR A 234 -7.79 3.72 -13.32
C THR A 234 -8.12 2.69 -12.23
N LEU A 235 -9.10 1.81 -12.49
CA LEU A 235 -9.32 0.64 -11.63
C LEU A 235 -8.05 -0.22 -11.61
N VAL A 236 -7.63 -0.67 -10.44
CA VAL A 236 -6.31 -1.28 -10.22
C VAL A 236 -6.02 -2.49 -11.12
N HIS A 237 -7.02 -3.28 -11.50
CA HIS A 237 -6.83 -4.42 -12.40
C HIS A 237 -6.56 -4.01 -13.86
N ARG A 238 -6.97 -2.78 -14.26
CA ARG A 238 -6.75 -2.23 -15.61
C ARG A 238 -5.39 -1.53 -15.76
N TRP A 239 -4.67 -1.28 -14.66
CA TRP A 239 -3.37 -0.66 -14.72
C TRP A 239 -2.32 -1.67 -15.21
N ARG A 240 -1.88 -1.55 -16.46
CA ARG A 240 -0.89 -2.41 -17.15
C ARG A 240 -1.10 -3.89 -16.83
N PRO A 241 -2.25 -4.48 -17.20
CA PRO A 241 -2.56 -5.88 -16.88
C PRO A 241 -1.61 -6.84 -17.57
N ASP A 242 -1.34 -7.97 -16.91
CA ASP A 242 -0.58 -9.06 -17.54
C ASP A 242 -1.41 -9.62 -18.73
N PRO A 243 -0.84 -9.68 -19.95
CA PRO A 243 -1.60 -10.01 -21.17
C PRO A 243 -2.21 -11.42 -21.16
N ASP A 244 -1.59 -12.33 -20.42
CA ASP A 244 -2.01 -13.74 -20.34
C ASP A 244 -3.07 -14.01 -19.24
N ARG A 245 -3.50 -12.97 -18.52
CA ARG A 245 -4.51 -13.10 -17.47
C ARG A 245 -5.83 -12.46 -17.88
N PRO A 246 -6.96 -13.17 -17.72
CA PRO A 246 -8.26 -12.56 -17.89
C PRO A 246 -8.45 -11.40 -16.90
N LEU A 247 -9.03 -10.31 -17.38
CA LEU A 247 -9.40 -9.19 -16.51
C LEU A 247 -10.66 -9.55 -15.72
N GLU A 248 -10.68 -9.14 -14.47
CA GLU A 248 -11.89 -9.17 -13.66
C GLU A 248 -12.92 -8.16 -14.21
N ASP A 249 -14.19 -8.37 -13.89
CA ASP A 249 -15.23 -7.38 -14.20
C ASP A 249 -15.02 -6.11 -13.35
N ASP A 250 -15.15 -4.94 -13.97
CA ASP A 250 -15.06 -3.65 -13.29
C ASP A 250 -16.00 -3.54 -12.08
N ALA A 251 -17.17 -4.17 -12.15
CA ALA A 251 -18.16 -4.15 -11.09
C ALA A 251 -17.70 -4.81 -9.80
N VAL A 252 -16.71 -5.72 -9.84
CA VAL A 252 -16.18 -6.40 -8.66
C VAL A 252 -14.92 -5.72 -8.09
N ILE A 253 -14.43 -4.66 -8.74
CA ILE A 253 -13.23 -3.96 -8.31
C ILE A 253 -13.57 -2.68 -7.54
N HIS A 254 -13.08 -2.61 -6.31
CA HIS A 254 -13.37 -1.53 -5.37
C HIS A 254 -12.21 -0.55 -5.20
N MET A 255 -11.11 -0.77 -5.92
CA MET A 255 -9.88 0.00 -5.78
C MET A 255 -9.51 0.69 -7.08
N ARG A 256 -9.06 1.93 -6.95
CA ARG A 256 -8.54 2.75 -8.03
C ARG A 256 -7.14 3.23 -7.66
N GLY A 257 -6.25 3.31 -8.64
CA GLY A 257 -4.88 3.75 -8.40
C GLY A 257 -4.24 4.36 -9.63
N GLY A 258 -3.07 4.93 -9.41
CA GLY A 258 -2.24 5.54 -10.44
C GLY A 258 -0.79 5.63 -9.97
N VAL A 259 0.10 5.91 -10.92
CA VAL A 259 1.53 6.10 -10.69
C VAL A 259 1.97 7.39 -11.38
N ALA A 260 2.76 8.20 -10.68
CA ALA A 260 3.27 9.47 -11.21
C ALA A 260 4.70 9.74 -10.76
N PHE A 261 5.46 10.49 -11.56
CA PHE A 261 6.84 10.86 -11.30
C PHE A 261 6.99 12.29 -10.79
N LYS A 262 7.91 12.49 -9.87
CA LYS A 262 8.43 13.80 -9.49
C LYS A 262 9.37 14.30 -10.58
N ARG A 263 9.12 15.52 -11.09
CA ARG A 263 10.00 16.20 -12.05
C ARG A 263 11.21 16.82 -11.39
#